data_529970c2005cf4b4fd167492b8f4886e
#
_entry.id   529970c2005cf4b4fd167492b8f4886e
#
_cell.length_a   1.000
_cell.length_b   1.000
_cell.length_c   1.000
_cell.angle_alpha   90.00
_cell.angle_beta   90.00
_cell.angle_gamma   90.00
#
_symmetry.space_group_name_H-M   'P 1'
#
loop_
_entity.id
_entity.type
_entity.pdbx_description
1 polymer ?
#
loop_
_entity_poly.entity_id
_entity_poly.type
_entity_poly.pdbx_seq_one_letter_code
_entity_poly.pdbx_strand_id
1 'polypeptide(L)'
;MNVRLESIGFTTVVIPQGRLDFGSAAGFQSQLEQVLAGAGSKPAGVIIDCAGLDYVSSAGLRVFLLAARASQRADLAFAICGLKPAVREVFDVSGFSRVIAVFVDRANALAQTGPTA
;
A
#
# COMPACT_ATOMS: atom_id res chain seq x y z
N MET A 1 -1.22 0.55 15.62
CA MET A 1 -1.46 -0.13 14.34
C MET A 1 -0.45 -1.24 14.16
N ASN A 2 -0.89 -2.39 13.71
CA ASN A 2 0.01 -3.49 13.38
C ASN A 2 0.25 -3.53 11.88
N VAL A 3 1.47 -3.91 11.49
CA VAL A 3 1.80 -4.08 10.08
C VAL A 3 2.49 -5.43 9.90
N ARG A 4 1.94 -6.26 9.03
CA ARG A 4 2.53 -7.53 8.65
C ARG A 4 3.06 -7.45 7.23
N LEU A 5 4.08 -8.23 6.94
CA LEU A 5 4.67 -8.33 5.61
C LEU A 5 4.61 -9.77 5.14
N GLU A 6 4.26 -9.96 3.88
CA GLU A 6 4.30 -11.25 3.21
C GLU A 6 5.01 -11.10 1.89
N SER A 7 5.73 -12.13 1.47
CA SER A 7 6.36 -12.18 0.15
C SER A 7 5.64 -13.21 -0.70
N ILE A 8 5.19 -12.79 -1.89
CA ILE A 8 4.53 -13.67 -2.85
C ILE A 8 5.28 -13.51 -4.17
N GLY A 9 6.12 -14.48 -4.52
CA GLY A 9 7.03 -14.35 -5.65
C GLY A 9 7.97 -13.18 -5.41
N PHE A 10 8.01 -12.24 -6.35
CA PHE A 10 8.81 -11.01 -6.23
C PHE A 10 7.99 -9.81 -5.77
N THR A 11 6.78 -10.05 -5.26
CA THR A 11 5.92 -8.99 -4.74
C THR A 11 5.91 -9.04 -3.22
N THR A 12 6.07 -7.88 -2.60
CA THR A 12 5.91 -7.72 -1.15
C THR A 12 4.49 -7.20 -0.88
N VAL A 13 3.78 -7.90 0.00
CA VAL A 13 2.45 -7.48 0.44
C VAL A 13 2.58 -6.90 1.84
N VAL A 14 2.16 -5.66 1.99
CA VAL A 14 2.16 -4.94 3.26
C VAL A 14 0.73 -4.94 3.80
N ILE A 15 0.54 -5.39 5.02
CA ILE A 15 -0.79 -5.63 5.60
C ILE A 15 -0.96 -4.80 6.88
N PRO A 16 -1.38 -3.52 6.74
CA PRO A 16 -1.67 -2.70 7.92
C PRO A 16 -3.01 -3.11 8.54
N GLN A 17 -3.06 -3.11 9.86
CA GLN A 17 -4.28 -3.45 10.61
C GLN A 17 -4.55 -2.38 11.66
N GLY A 18 -5.79 -1.95 11.76
CA GLY A 18 -6.24 -0.97 12.74
C GLY A 18 -6.45 0.40 12.12
N ARG A 19 -5.92 1.42 12.75
CA ARG A 19 -6.16 2.82 12.38
C ARG A 19 -4.87 3.48 11.89
N LEU A 20 -4.92 4.01 10.69
CA LEU A 20 -3.82 4.81 10.15
C LEU A 20 -4.17 6.29 10.36
N ASP A 21 -3.78 6.80 11.50
CA ASP A 21 -4.06 8.16 11.91
C ASP A 21 -2.76 8.97 12.03
N PHE A 22 -2.87 10.19 12.53
CA PHE A 22 -1.72 11.05 12.69
C PHE A 22 -0.61 10.40 13.53
N GLY A 23 -1.00 9.68 14.59
CA GLY A 23 -0.02 9.05 15.49
C GLY A 23 0.69 7.84 14.90
N SER A 24 0.09 7.14 13.95
CA SER A 24 0.69 5.93 13.34
C SER A 24 1.29 6.18 11.97
N ALA A 25 1.02 7.34 11.37
CA ALA A 25 1.44 7.62 9.99
C ALA A 25 2.96 7.60 9.80
N ALA A 26 3.72 8.21 10.71
CA ALA A 26 5.17 8.27 10.57
C ALA A 26 5.83 6.89 10.66
N GLY A 27 5.35 6.05 11.57
CA GLY A 27 5.86 4.68 11.69
C GLY A 27 5.56 3.84 10.47
N PHE A 28 4.35 3.98 9.94
CA PHE A 28 3.96 3.28 8.72
C PHE A 28 4.78 3.73 7.51
N GLN A 29 4.99 5.04 7.39
CA GLN A 29 5.83 5.60 6.33
C GLN A 29 7.24 5.02 6.39
N SER A 30 7.83 4.95 7.58
CA SER A 30 9.17 4.40 7.78
C SER A 30 9.25 2.94 7.34
N GLN A 31 8.23 2.14 7.67
CA GLN A 31 8.18 0.74 7.25
C GLN A 31 8.05 0.60 5.74
N LEU A 32 7.23 1.44 5.10
CA LEU A 32 7.10 1.43 3.66
C LEU A 32 8.40 1.83 2.96
N GLU A 33 9.10 2.82 3.49
CA GLU A 33 10.38 3.23 2.94
C GLU A 33 11.39 2.07 2.95
N GLN A 34 11.41 1.29 4.02
CA GLN A 34 12.29 0.12 4.11
C GLN A 34 11.92 -0.95 3.08
N VAL A 35 10.63 -1.19 2.88
CA VAL A 35 10.15 -2.14 1.88
C VAL A 35 10.54 -1.68 0.48
N LEU A 36 10.32 -0.40 0.17
CA LEU A 36 10.62 0.16 -1.14
C LEU A 36 12.11 0.23 -1.43
N ALA A 37 12.92 0.38 -0.38
CA ALA A 37 14.38 0.34 -0.53
C ALA A 37 14.89 -1.07 -0.86
N GLY A 38 14.06 -2.08 -0.68
CA GLY A 38 14.41 -3.44 -1.03
C GLY A 38 15.50 -4.02 -0.16
N ALA A 39 15.33 -3.95 1.16
CA ALA A 39 16.30 -4.53 2.09
C ALA A 39 16.57 -5.99 1.75
N GLY A 40 17.76 -6.27 1.21
CA GLY A 40 18.17 -7.61 0.78
C GLY A 40 17.96 -7.84 -0.70
N SER A 41 16.74 -7.93 -1.17
CA SER A 41 16.44 -8.08 -2.60
C SER A 41 15.32 -7.13 -2.98
N LYS A 42 15.51 -6.41 -4.07
CA LYS A 42 14.55 -5.42 -4.55
C LYS A 42 13.27 -6.13 -5.00
N PRO A 43 12.10 -5.78 -4.46
CA PRO A 43 10.86 -6.36 -4.94
C PRO A 43 10.52 -5.83 -6.33
N ALA A 44 9.79 -6.62 -7.11
CA ALA A 44 9.28 -6.18 -8.41
C ALA A 44 8.00 -5.36 -8.24
N GLY A 45 7.27 -5.58 -7.16
CA GLY A 45 6.05 -4.84 -6.88
C GLY A 45 5.74 -4.82 -5.39
N VAL A 46 4.91 -3.87 -5.00
CA VAL A 46 4.43 -3.72 -3.63
C VAL A 46 2.92 -3.56 -3.65
N ILE A 47 2.24 -4.35 -2.85
CA ILE A 47 0.80 -4.27 -2.68
C ILE A 47 0.52 -3.95 -1.21
N ILE A 48 -0.34 -2.96 -0.96
CA ILE A 48 -0.82 -2.70 0.39
C ILE A 48 -2.23 -3.29 0.50
N ASP A 49 -2.36 -4.34 1.29
CA ASP A 49 -3.64 -5.02 1.54
C ASP A 49 -4.31 -4.36 2.74
N CYS A 50 -5.34 -3.60 2.47
CA CYS A 50 -6.02 -2.77 3.46
C CYS A 50 -7.27 -3.43 4.07
N ALA A 51 -7.45 -4.74 3.90
CA ALA A 51 -8.64 -5.42 4.42
C ALA A 51 -8.80 -5.27 5.93
N GLY A 52 -7.71 -5.12 6.67
CA GLY A 52 -7.73 -4.90 8.12
C GLY A 52 -7.63 -3.45 8.54
N LEU A 53 -7.65 -2.51 7.60
CA LEU A 53 -7.52 -1.09 7.90
C LEU A 53 -8.89 -0.47 8.08
N ASP A 54 -9.17 0.03 9.29
CA ASP A 54 -10.49 0.53 9.68
C ASP A 54 -10.66 2.02 9.45
N TYR A 55 -9.55 2.77 9.40
CA TYR A 55 -9.60 4.22 9.34
C TYR A 55 -8.30 4.76 8.73
N VAL A 56 -8.43 5.80 7.90
CA VAL A 56 -7.28 6.51 7.33
C VAL A 56 -7.52 8.01 7.49
N SER A 57 -6.57 8.69 8.14
CA SER A 57 -6.58 10.15 8.25
C SER A 57 -5.92 10.78 7.02
N SER A 58 -5.98 12.11 6.92
CA SER A 58 -5.26 12.82 5.86
C SER A 58 -3.75 12.59 5.93
N ALA A 59 -3.19 12.47 7.14
CA ALA A 59 -1.78 12.12 7.30
C ALA A 59 -1.48 10.72 6.75
N GLY A 60 -2.40 9.77 6.96
CA GLY A 60 -2.29 8.43 6.41
C GLY A 60 -2.39 8.40 4.88
N LEU A 61 -3.33 9.17 4.33
CA LEU A 61 -3.44 9.29 2.87
C LEU A 61 -2.14 9.81 2.24
N ARG A 62 -1.50 10.76 2.91
CA ARG A 62 -0.22 11.30 2.44
C ARG A 62 0.85 10.21 2.36
N VAL A 63 0.87 9.29 3.32
CA VAL A 63 1.83 8.17 3.30
C VAL A 63 1.63 7.32 2.04
N PHE A 64 0.39 6.99 1.70
CA PHE A 64 0.10 6.23 0.48
C PHE A 64 0.57 6.98 -0.77
N LEU A 65 0.33 8.29 -0.83
CA LEU A 65 0.75 9.09 -1.96
C LEU A 65 2.28 9.12 -2.11
N LEU A 66 2.98 9.31 -1.01
CA LEU A 66 4.45 9.33 -1.02
C LEU A 66 5.02 7.97 -1.43
N ALA A 67 4.40 6.89 -0.96
CA ALA A 67 4.81 5.53 -1.34
C ALA A 67 4.59 5.29 -2.84
N ALA A 68 3.46 5.73 -3.38
CA ALA A 68 3.17 5.60 -4.81
C ALA A 68 4.21 6.34 -5.66
N ARG A 69 4.56 7.56 -5.26
CA ARG A 69 5.57 8.35 -5.98
C ARG A 69 6.96 7.73 -5.88
N ALA A 70 7.33 7.25 -4.71
CA ALA A 70 8.61 6.57 -4.54
C ALA A 70 8.70 5.30 -5.39
N SER A 71 7.59 4.57 -5.51
CA SER A 71 7.52 3.37 -6.35
C SER A 71 7.71 3.71 -7.82
N GLN A 72 7.10 4.79 -8.29
CA GLN A 72 7.28 5.25 -9.67
C GLN A 72 8.75 5.59 -9.96
N ARG A 73 9.39 6.29 -9.04
CA ARG A 73 10.82 6.65 -9.21
C ARG A 73 11.73 5.44 -9.21
N ALA A 74 11.33 4.39 -8.48
CA ALA A 74 12.10 3.15 -8.39
C ALA A 74 11.70 2.13 -9.45
N ASP A 75 10.76 2.46 -10.32
CA ASP A 75 10.21 1.58 -11.34
C ASP A 75 9.60 0.31 -10.75
N LEU A 76 8.89 0.46 -9.65
CA LEU A 76 8.17 -0.61 -8.97
C LEU A 76 6.68 -0.50 -9.23
N ALA A 77 6.02 -1.63 -9.47
CA ALA A 77 4.57 -1.66 -9.49
C ALA A 77 4.04 -1.45 -8.07
N PHE A 78 3.01 -0.63 -7.92
CA PHE A 78 2.43 -0.31 -6.63
C PHE A 78 0.92 -0.32 -6.72
N ALA A 79 0.27 -1.02 -5.80
CA ALA A 79 -1.18 -1.10 -5.77
C ALA A 79 -1.70 -1.21 -4.35
N ILE A 80 -2.97 -0.87 -4.19
CA ILE A 80 -3.71 -1.00 -2.94
C ILE A 80 -4.89 -1.92 -3.21
N CYS A 81 -5.25 -2.75 -2.26
CA CYS A 81 -6.42 -3.62 -2.39
C CYS A 81 -7.19 -3.73 -1.08
N GLY A 82 -8.41 -4.21 -1.18
CA GLY A 82 -9.22 -4.58 -0.02
C GLY A 82 -9.72 -3.41 0.82
N LEU A 83 -9.83 -2.21 0.26
CA LEU A 83 -10.32 -1.06 1.01
C LEU A 83 -11.74 -1.30 1.50
N LYS A 84 -11.97 -1.11 2.80
CA LYS A 84 -13.32 -1.10 3.35
C LYS A 84 -14.10 0.07 2.77
N PRO A 85 -15.44 -0.04 2.67
CA PRO A 85 -16.24 1.01 2.01
C PRO A 85 -15.99 2.42 2.53
N ALA A 86 -15.90 2.60 3.84
CA ALA A 86 -15.65 3.92 4.43
C ALA A 86 -14.27 4.48 4.07
N VAL A 87 -13.26 3.61 4.02
CA VAL A 87 -11.90 4.00 3.65
C VAL A 87 -11.83 4.26 2.14
N ARG A 88 -12.50 3.42 1.35
CA ARG A 88 -12.59 3.59 -0.10
C ARG A 88 -13.17 4.94 -0.47
N GLU A 89 -14.22 5.35 0.24
CA GLU A 89 -14.86 6.64 0.00
C GLU A 89 -13.86 7.80 0.19
N VAL A 90 -13.03 7.74 1.21
CA VAL A 90 -12.00 8.76 1.44
C VAL A 90 -11.02 8.83 0.28
N PHE A 91 -10.61 7.68 -0.24
CA PHE A 91 -9.73 7.63 -1.41
C PHE A 91 -10.39 8.23 -2.65
N ASP A 92 -11.67 7.92 -2.87
CA ASP A 92 -12.40 8.38 -4.03
C ASP A 92 -12.63 9.89 -3.97
N VAL A 93 -13.07 10.41 -2.82
CA VAL A 93 -13.36 11.83 -2.64
C VAL A 93 -12.08 12.66 -2.77
N SER A 94 -10.97 12.18 -2.26
CA SER A 94 -9.69 12.88 -2.33
C SER A 94 -9.02 12.81 -3.71
N GLY A 95 -9.54 11.97 -4.61
CA GLY A 95 -8.97 11.77 -5.93
C GLY A 95 -7.80 10.81 -5.97
N PHE A 96 -7.46 10.18 -4.86
CA PHE A 96 -6.31 9.28 -4.79
C PHE A 96 -6.49 8.02 -5.63
N SER A 97 -7.72 7.56 -5.83
CA SER A 97 -7.99 6.41 -6.67
C SER A 97 -7.67 6.64 -8.15
N ARG A 98 -7.45 7.90 -8.56
CA ARG A 98 -7.01 8.24 -9.91
C ARG A 98 -5.50 8.16 -10.07
N VAL A 99 -4.75 8.23 -8.97
CA VAL A 99 -3.29 8.26 -8.97
C VAL A 99 -2.71 6.93 -8.55
N ILE A 100 -3.43 6.19 -7.71
CA ILE A 100 -2.99 4.91 -7.15
C ILE A 100 -3.93 3.83 -7.65
N ALA A 101 -3.37 2.75 -8.18
CA ALA A 101 -4.18 1.61 -8.61
C ALA A 101 -4.83 0.93 -7.40
N VAL A 102 -6.15 0.82 -7.42
CA VAL A 102 -6.95 0.24 -6.34
C VAL A 102 -7.70 -0.96 -6.86
N PHE A 103 -7.57 -2.10 -6.17
CA PHE A 103 -8.21 -3.35 -6.55
C PHE A 103 -9.14 -3.84 -5.45
N VAL A 104 -10.09 -4.68 -5.82
CA VAL A 104 -11.08 -5.20 -4.87
C VAL A 104 -10.42 -6.08 -3.81
N ASP A 105 -9.49 -6.93 -4.24
CA ASP A 105 -8.84 -7.88 -3.35
C ASP A 105 -7.39 -8.14 -3.78
N ARG A 106 -6.70 -8.92 -2.95
CA ARG A 106 -5.30 -9.25 -3.18
C ARG A 106 -5.09 -10.03 -4.48
N ALA A 107 -5.98 -10.94 -4.80
CA ALA A 107 -5.84 -11.75 -6.01
C ALA A 107 -5.85 -10.88 -7.28
N ASN A 108 -6.78 -9.92 -7.34
CA ASN A 108 -6.84 -8.98 -8.45
C ASN A 108 -5.60 -8.08 -8.51
N ALA A 109 -5.13 -7.60 -7.36
CA ALA A 109 -3.93 -6.78 -7.31
C ALA A 109 -2.71 -7.55 -7.79
N LEU A 110 -2.55 -8.80 -7.36
CA LEU A 110 -1.43 -9.66 -7.79
C LEU A 110 -1.47 -9.95 -9.28
N ALA A 111 -2.66 -10.12 -9.85
CA ALA A 111 -2.80 -10.38 -11.28
C ALA A 111 -2.31 -9.20 -12.13
N GLN A 112 -2.40 -7.98 -11.63
CA GLN A 112 -2.02 -6.77 -12.36
C GLN A 112 -0.62 -6.28 -12.03
N THR A 113 -0.14 -6.50 -10.80
CA THR A 113 1.13 -5.97 -10.33
C THR A 113 2.15 -7.04 -10.01
N GLY A 114 1.69 -8.26 -9.80
CA GLY A 114 2.58 -9.36 -9.47
C GLY A 114 3.48 -9.68 -10.65
N PRO A 115 4.76 -9.96 -10.39
CA PRO A 115 5.63 -10.39 -11.45
C PRO A 115 5.21 -11.77 -11.93
N THR A 116 5.32 -11.96 -13.21
CA THR A 116 5.29 -13.30 -13.77
C THR A 116 6.64 -13.92 -13.49
N ALA A 117 6.82 -14.29 -12.27
CA ALA A 117 8.11 -14.85 -11.87
C ALA A 117 8.26 -16.24 -12.46
#